data_e99a50bf96385c5e2f3382f071f478ba
#
_entry.id   e99a50bf96385c5e2f3382f071f478ba
#
_cell.length_a   1.000
_cell.length_b   1.000
_cell.length_c   1.000
_cell.angle_alpha   90.00
_cell.angle_beta   90.00
_cell.angle_gamma   90.00
#
_symmetry.space_group_name_H-M   'P 1'
#
loop_
_entity.id
_entity.type
_entity.pdbx_description
1 polymer ?
#
loop_
_entity_poly.entity_id
_entity_poly.type
_entity_poly.pdbx_seq_one_letter_code
_entity_poly.pdbx_strand_id
1 'polypeptide(L)'
;MSRGRRPQQAASGYDCVVVGAGPVGLALAMAAAEEGSRVLLVDAGNLRSGKRDIPRDASFRTEITDPLRHADASLTTRRGVGGTSWLWGGRCVTLEPIDFEPRDYVPRSDWPIRLDDVTPWLEQAARYIDCGSAVFRSSRPDWDGLSEITMSNLERWARQPKLARGLGARVLAHPRVTAMLDSRLVDLEMADDGSIAGLVVERGGERTTLHGDAYVLAMGGLEVTRVLLDVQSRHPHLFGGVDGPLGRYYMGHATGSIADIVLTDAARAADLDFERDEHDTYIRRRFTLTPEAQRRHRVLNTSFYLDNPPFYEHTHRHPTLSAVFLGIAIAPIGRILLAEGIRLRHVGPRPYRVGAHVRNILRRPWQAAVDVIDILLRRYASPVRKPGFILHNAGGRYSLHYHAEQLPNPDSRVVRTVGDDGTPVLRVDYRYLEGDVDSLLRCHELLDAELQAAGLGRLEYRASDEDGVRALAWEQATDGFHSIGTTRMSARPDEGVADGDCRVHGVANLYIASTSLLPTSAEANPTFFAAALAVRLAHHLSAHARRTERTGRSDSAERSDAVGAAAD
;
A
#
# COMPACT_ATOMS: atom_id res chain seq x y z
N MET A 1 15.34 36.41 -25.72
CA MET A 1 16.61 36.29 -24.98
C MET A 1 16.34 35.55 -23.67
N SER A 2 16.52 34.25 -23.69
CA SER A 2 16.34 33.35 -22.56
C SER A 2 17.60 33.42 -21.70
N ARG A 3 17.50 33.91 -20.48
CA ARG A 3 18.58 33.82 -19.50
C ARG A 3 18.75 32.36 -19.09
N GLY A 4 19.84 31.73 -19.56
CA GLY A 4 20.26 30.41 -19.12
C GLY A 4 20.45 30.42 -17.61
N ARG A 5 19.66 29.61 -16.90
CA ARG A 5 19.96 29.24 -15.53
C ARG A 5 21.20 28.36 -15.57
N ARG A 6 22.26 28.78 -14.87
CA ARG A 6 23.47 27.99 -14.63
C ARG A 6 23.09 26.65 -14.02
N PRO A 7 23.81 25.55 -14.34
CA PRO A 7 23.62 24.27 -13.65
C PRO A 7 23.83 24.50 -12.15
N GLN A 8 22.87 24.05 -11.37
CA GLN A 8 22.93 24.11 -9.92
C GLN A 8 24.04 23.14 -9.50
N GLN A 9 25.13 23.67 -8.92
CA GLN A 9 26.25 22.90 -8.35
C GLN A 9 25.70 21.79 -7.47
N ALA A 10 26.39 20.63 -7.47
CA ALA A 10 26.12 19.48 -6.62
C ALA A 10 25.83 19.96 -5.19
N ALA A 11 24.60 19.81 -4.76
CA ALA A 11 24.15 20.30 -3.47
C ALA A 11 24.69 19.34 -2.39
N SER A 12 25.81 19.72 -1.78
CA SER A 12 26.36 19.05 -0.60
C SER A 12 25.67 19.56 0.66
N GLY A 13 25.47 18.67 1.63
CA GLY A 13 25.04 19.02 2.96
C GLY A 13 23.57 18.74 3.26
N TYR A 14 23.00 17.68 2.70
CA TYR A 14 21.74 17.11 3.13
C TYR A 14 21.98 16.01 4.16
N ASP A 15 21.19 16.06 5.24
CA ASP A 15 21.23 15.04 6.28
C ASP A 15 20.55 13.75 5.76
N CYS A 16 19.58 13.91 4.82
CA CYS A 16 18.88 12.78 4.23
C CYS A 16 18.50 13.06 2.78
N VAL A 17 18.79 12.10 1.87
CA VAL A 17 18.31 12.09 0.48
C VAL A 17 17.23 11.03 0.35
N VAL A 18 15.99 11.46 0.11
CA VAL A 18 14.80 10.61 -0.04
C VAL A 18 14.45 10.50 -1.52
N VAL A 19 14.46 9.28 -2.06
CA VAL A 19 14.10 9.03 -3.45
C VAL A 19 12.69 8.44 -3.51
N GLY A 20 11.77 9.18 -4.11
CA GLY A 20 10.36 8.86 -4.26
C GLY A 20 9.45 9.79 -3.44
N ALA A 21 8.60 10.56 -4.13
CA ALA A 21 7.61 11.46 -3.55
C ALA A 21 6.21 10.81 -3.48
N GLY A 22 6.15 9.49 -3.30
CA GLY A 22 4.95 8.72 -3.01
C GLY A 22 4.47 8.90 -1.56
N PRO A 23 3.39 8.21 -1.14
CA PRO A 23 2.82 8.34 0.21
C PRO A 23 3.86 8.18 1.33
N VAL A 24 4.69 7.18 1.22
CA VAL A 24 5.69 6.80 2.24
C VAL A 24 6.86 7.79 2.26
N GLY A 25 7.40 8.14 1.08
CA GLY A 25 8.50 9.11 0.97
C GLY A 25 8.09 10.53 1.40
N LEU A 26 6.84 10.93 1.12
CA LEU A 26 6.32 12.21 1.62
C LEU A 26 6.17 12.23 3.14
N ALA A 27 5.71 11.12 3.75
CA ALA A 27 5.59 11.01 5.20
C ALA A 27 6.97 11.06 5.87
N LEU A 28 7.96 10.35 5.33
CA LEU A 28 9.34 10.38 5.79
C LEU A 28 9.96 11.77 5.67
N ALA A 29 9.86 12.40 4.49
CA ALA A 29 10.44 13.71 4.24
C ALA A 29 9.85 14.79 5.17
N MET A 30 8.52 14.72 5.44
CA MET A 30 7.87 15.63 6.38
C MET A 30 8.37 15.41 7.80
N ALA A 31 8.40 14.14 8.26
CA ALA A 31 8.84 13.82 9.63
C ALA A 31 10.31 14.21 9.85
N ALA A 32 11.21 13.88 8.93
CA ALA A 32 12.62 14.26 9.03
C ALA A 32 12.82 15.78 9.05
N ALA A 33 12.06 16.52 8.23
CA ALA A 33 12.14 17.96 8.18
C ALA A 33 11.58 18.64 9.46
N GLU A 34 10.49 18.10 10.03
CA GLU A 34 9.94 18.54 11.33
C GLU A 34 10.92 18.27 12.48
N GLU A 35 11.71 17.20 12.41
CA GLU A 35 12.80 16.89 13.36
C GLU A 35 14.07 17.76 13.15
N GLY A 36 14.08 18.62 12.13
CA GLY A 36 15.16 19.55 11.87
C GLY A 36 16.16 19.14 10.80
N SER A 37 16.01 17.97 10.18
CA SER A 37 16.90 17.50 9.12
C SER A 37 16.71 18.28 7.81
N ARG A 38 17.80 18.51 7.08
CA ARG A 38 17.78 19.03 5.70
C ARG A 38 17.56 17.87 4.74
N VAL A 39 16.42 17.87 4.09
CA VAL A 39 15.98 16.77 3.22
C VAL A 39 16.08 17.17 1.75
N LEU A 40 16.72 16.32 0.94
CA LEU A 40 16.60 16.36 -0.51
C LEU A 40 15.59 15.30 -0.96
N LEU A 41 14.44 15.74 -1.46
CA LEU A 41 13.40 14.86 -1.99
C LEU A 41 13.52 14.76 -3.51
N VAL A 42 13.78 13.57 -4.03
CA VAL A 42 13.98 13.28 -5.45
C VAL A 42 12.81 12.46 -5.98
N ASP A 43 12.28 12.81 -7.16
CA ASP A 43 11.26 11.99 -7.82
C ASP A 43 11.42 12.03 -9.36
N ALA A 44 11.19 10.89 -9.99
CA ALA A 44 11.27 10.74 -11.44
C ALA A 44 10.16 11.47 -12.22
N GLY A 45 9.07 11.83 -11.55
CA GLY A 45 7.99 12.64 -12.12
C GLY A 45 7.88 14.00 -11.46
N ASN A 46 6.79 14.70 -11.72
CA ASN A 46 6.53 16.05 -11.24
C ASN A 46 5.12 16.22 -10.66
N LEU A 47 4.70 17.45 -10.37
CA LEU A 47 3.37 17.77 -9.84
C LEU A 47 2.20 17.38 -10.76
N ARG A 48 2.44 17.23 -12.07
CA ARG A 48 1.40 16.95 -13.07
C ARG A 48 1.39 15.47 -13.47
N SER A 49 2.50 14.75 -13.29
CA SER A 49 2.66 13.35 -13.72
C SER A 49 1.60 12.42 -13.13
N GLY A 50 1.21 12.62 -11.87
CA GLY A 50 0.21 11.78 -11.22
C GLY A 50 -1.21 11.90 -11.79
N LYS A 51 -1.52 12.97 -12.54
CA LYS A 51 -2.84 13.20 -13.15
C LYS A 51 -3.00 12.61 -14.55
N ARG A 52 -1.91 12.31 -15.23
CA ARG A 52 -1.88 11.80 -16.60
C ARG A 52 -1.27 10.41 -16.62
N ASP A 53 -1.71 9.60 -17.56
CA ASP A 53 -0.98 8.37 -17.88
C ASP A 53 0.43 8.79 -18.27
N ILE A 54 1.42 8.32 -17.51
CA ILE A 54 2.82 8.54 -17.87
C ILE A 54 3.04 7.72 -19.13
N PRO A 55 3.63 8.29 -20.19
CA PRO A 55 4.10 7.50 -21.32
C PRO A 55 4.94 6.35 -20.76
N ARG A 56 4.75 5.14 -21.27
CA ARG A 56 5.54 3.97 -20.88
C ARG A 56 7.01 4.33 -21.04
N ASP A 57 7.64 4.71 -19.93
CA ASP A 57 9.07 4.97 -19.91
C ASP A 57 9.77 3.65 -20.16
N ALA A 58 10.46 3.54 -21.28
CA ALA A 58 11.24 2.36 -21.65
C ALA A 58 12.25 1.94 -20.56
N SER A 59 12.59 2.85 -19.64
CA SER A 59 13.51 2.60 -18.53
C SER A 59 12.94 1.72 -17.40
N PHE A 60 11.60 1.52 -17.35
CA PHE A 60 10.95 0.63 -16.40
C PHE A 60 10.06 -0.35 -17.16
N ARG A 61 10.71 -1.28 -17.87
CA ARG A 61 10.00 -2.37 -18.55
C ARG A 61 9.72 -3.47 -17.54
N THR A 62 8.46 -3.83 -17.39
CA THR A 62 8.01 -4.98 -16.62
C THR A 62 7.43 -6.04 -17.54
N GLU A 63 7.74 -7.29 -17.26
CA GLU A 63 7.14 -8.46 -17.86
C GLU A 63 6.40 -9.22 -16.77
N ILE A 64 5.09 -9.34 -16.90
CA ILE A 64 4.27 -10.11 -15.97
C ILE A 64 4.16 -11.53 -16.51
N THR A 65 4.64 -12.50 -15.73
CA THR A 65 4.65 -13.92 -16.14
C THR A 65 3.23 -14.46 -16.27
N ASP A 66 2.35 -14.14 -15.31
CA ASP A 66 0.94 -14.52 -15.34
C ASP A 66 0.02 -13.30 -15.19
N PRO A 67 -0.53 -12.77 -16.30
CA PRO A 67 -1.43 -11.62 -16.26
C PRO A 67 -2.77 -11.90 -15.55
N LEU A 68 -3.12 -13.14 -15.27
CA LEU A 68 -4.30 -13.48 -14.48
C LEU A 68 -4.04 -13.28 -12.98
N ARG A 69 -2.79 -13.34 -12.55
CA ARG A 69 -2.38 -13.23 -11.14
C ARG A 69 -1.90 -11.84 -10.76
N HIS A 70 -1.43 -11.06 -11.73
CA HIS A 70 -0.86 -9.75 -11.44
C HIS A 70 -1.30 -8.71 -12.47
N ALA A 71 -1.79 -7.57 -11.98
CA ALA A 71 -2.18 -6.45 -12.82
C ALA A 71 -0.97 -5.81 -13.50
N ASP A 72 -1.18 -5.24 -14.69
CA ASP A 72 -0.15 -4.50 -15.42
C ASP A 72 0.41 -3.34 -14.59
N ALA A 73 1.74 -3.19 -14.54
CA ALA A 73 2.42 -2.17 -13.75
C ALA A 73 1.97 -0.73 -14.10
N SER A 74 1.53 -0.47 -15.33
CA SER A 74 0.98 0.83 -15.73
C SER A 74 -0.34 1.19 -15.02
N LEU A 75 -1.07 0.19 -14.53
CA LEU A 75 -2.30 0.37 -13.75
C LEU A 75 -2.03 0.52 -12.25
N THR A 76 -0.89 0.03 -11.77
CA THR A 76 -0.59 -0.10 -10.34
C THR A 76 0.47 0.89 -9.84
N THR A 77 1.24 1.51 -10.74
CA THR A 77 2.31 2.45 -10.39
C THR A 77 2.04 3.87 -10.93
N ARG A 78 2.52 4.88 -10.20
CA ARG A 78 2.53 6.29 -10.62
C ARG A 78 3.78 6.97 -10.09
N ARG A 79 4.42 7.76 -10.94
CA ARG A 79 5.55 8.63 -10.59
C ARG A 79 5.05 10.06 -10.33
N GLY A 80 5.86 10.85 -9.64
CA GLY A 80 5.57 12.24 -9.29
C GLY A 80 4.98 12.40 -7.91
N VAL A 81 4.77 13.65 -7.51
CA VAL A 81 4.30 13.99 -6.17
C VAL A 81 2.94 13.34 -5.87
N GLY A 82 2.90 12.61 -4.77
CA GLY A 82 1.76 11.80 -4.35
C GLY A 82 1.81 10.36 -4.85
N GLY A 83 2.65 10.02 -5.83
CA GLY A 83 2.84 8.64 -6.31
C GLY A 83 1.52 7.90 -6.54
N THR A 84 1.45 6.64 -6.10
CA THR A 84 0.27 5.78 -6.23
C THR A 84 -0.98 6.27 -5.50
N SER A 85 -0.89 7.32 -4.64
CA SER A 85 -2.09 7.93 -4.06
C SER A 85 -3.04 8.51 -5.12
N TRP A 86 -2.58 8.74 -6.34
CA TRP A 86 -3.44 9.09 -7.47
C TRP A 86 -4.37 7.96 -7.92
N LEU A 87 -4.02 6.70 -7.61
CA LEU A 87 -4.76 5.49 -8.01
C LEU A 87 -5.67 4.95 -6.90
N TRP A 88 -5.38 5.27 -5.64
CA TRP A 88 -6.07 4.68 -4.49
C TRP A 88 -7.34 5.44 -4.06
N GLY A 89 -8.14 4.79 -3.22
CA GLY A 89 -9.32 5.39 -2.58
C GLY A 89 -9.05 6.12 -1.27
N GLY A 90 -7.81 6.03 -0.73
CA GLY A 90 -7.43 6.60 0.57
C GLY A 90 -7.75 5.70 1.77
N ARG A 91 -7.99 4.39 1.56
CA ARG A 91 -8.25 3.42 2.62
C ARG A 91 -6.98 3.21 3.46
N CYS A 92 -7.14 3.34 4.76
CA CYS A 92 -6.10 3.15 5.77
C CYS A 92 -6.52 2.04 6.73
N VAL A 93 -5.61 1.11 6.99
CA VAL A 93 -5.73 0.02 7.95
C VAL A 93 -4.37 -0.16 8.60
N THR A 94 -4.32 -0.55 9.86
CA THR A 94 -3.08 -0.94 10.53
C THR A 94 -2.96 -2.46 10.60
N LEU A 95 -1.75 -2.95 10.83
CA LEU A 95 -1.51 -4.35 11.17
C LEU A 95 -1.96 -4.63 12.61
N GLU A 96 -2.24 -5.89 12.90
CA GLU A 96 -2.66 -6.37 14.21
C GLU A 96 -1.53 -7.07 14.96
N PRO A 97 -1.62 -7.26 16.29
CA PRO A 97 -0.59 -7.95 17.06
C PRO A 97 -0.24 -9.33 16.52
N ILE A 98 -1.23 -10.09 16.04
CA ILE A 98 -1.02 -11.44 15.48
C ILE A 98 -0.14 -11.44 14.22
N ASP A 99 -0.12 -10.35 13.46
CA ASP A 99 0.71 -10.24 12.25
C ASP A 99 2.21 -10.23 12.57
N PHE A 100 2.57 -9.84 13.81
CA PHE A 100 3.96 -9.79 14.30
C PHE A 100 4.37 -11.03 15.08
N GLU A 101 3.44 -11.92 15.37
CA GLU A 101 3.73 -13.16 16.09
C GLU A 101 4.33 -14.20 15.15
N PRO A 102 5.31 -14.98 15.61
CA PRO A 102 5.73 -16.18 14.92
C PRO A 102 4.55 -17.16 14.86
N ARG A 103 4.03 -17.41 13.65
CA ARG A 103 2.94 -18.35 13.42
C ARG A 103 3.50 -19.59 12.73
N ASP A 104 3.49 -20.74 13.40
CA ASP A 104 4.07 -21.99 12.90
C ASP A 104 3.40 -22.52 11.61
N TYR A 105 2.22 -21.99 11.27
CA TYR A 105 1.49 -22.24 10.04
C TYR A 105 1.68 -21.17 8.95
N VAL A 106 2.46 -20.11 9.26
CA VAL A 106 2.85 -19.07 8.28
C VAL A 106 4.36 -19.08 8.15
N PRO A 107 4.92 -19.64 7.08
CA PRO A 107 6.36 -19.76 6.93
C PRO A 107 7.00 -18.38 6.87
N ARG A 108 8.16 -18.24 7.54
CA ARG A 108 8.93 -16.99 7.51
C ARG A 108 8.13 -15.77 8.00
N SER A 109 7.25 -15.93 8.98
CA SER A 109 6.45 -14.84 9.58
C SER A 109 7.20 -14.01 10.62
N ASP A 110 8.49 -14.30 10.86
CA ASP A 110 9.29 -13.61 11.88
C ASP A 110 9.53 -12.14 11.50
N TRP A 111 9.12 -11.26 12.39
CA TRP A 111 9.41 -9.83 12.31
C TRP A 111 10.59 -9.48 13.21
N PRO A 112 11.57 -8.66 12.77
CA PRO A 112 12.67 -8.19 13.63
C PRO A 112 12.25 -7.05 14.58
N ILE A 113 11.00 -6.61 14.50
CA ILE A 113 10.38 -5.58 15.34
C ILE A 113 9.02 -6.06 15.86
N ARG A 114 8.51 -5.38 16.88
CA ARG A 114 7.16 -5.58 17.44
C ARG A 114 6.22 -4.47 16.99
N LEU A 115 4.92 -4.69 17.10
CA LEU A 115 3.93 -3.64 16.86
C LEU A 115 4.17 -2.42 17.77
N ASP A 116 4.58 -2.64 19.03
CA ASP A 116 4.87 -1.58 19.99
C ASP A 116 6.01 -0.65 19.57
N ASP A 117 6.94 -1.13 18.72
CA ASP A 117 8.00 -0.30 18.15
C ASP A 117 7.49 0.69 17.09
N VAL A 118 6.27 0.45 16.57
CA VAL A 118 5.64 1.28 15.53
C VAL A 118 4.46 2.09 16.09
N THR A 119 3.78 1.58 17.10
CA THR A 119 2.60 2.20 17.73
C THR A 119 2.78 3.70 18.06
N PRO A 120 3.92 4.16 18.62
CA PRO A 120 4.13 5.59 18.92
C PRO A 120 4.05 6.52 17.69
N TRP A 121 4.23 5.97 16.49
CA TRP A 121 4.31 6.72 15.23
C TRP A 121 3.01 6.71 14.42
N LEU A 122 2.05 5.85 14.80
CA LEU A 122 0.79 5.70 14.08
C LEU A 122 -0.01 7.02 14.04
N GLU A 123 -0.06 7.76 15.14
CA GLU A 123 -0.83 9.01 15.20
C GLU A 123 -0.22 10.10 14.30
N GLN A 124 1.12 10.17 14.22
CA GLN A 124 1.79 11.10 13.31
C GLN A 124 1.55 10.70 11.85
N ALA A 125 1.59 9.41 11.54
CA ALA A 125 1.24 8.89 10.21
C ALA A 125 -0.22 9.21 9.85
N ALA A 126 -1.16 9.07 10.79
CA ALA A 126 -2.57 9.40 10.59
C ALA A 126 -2.77 10.88 10.22
N ARG A 127 -2.05 11.79 10.91
CA ARG A 127 -2.06 13.22 10.56
C ARG A 127 -1.49 13.50 9.18
N TYR A 128 -0.44 12.78 8.75
CA TYR A 128 0.17 12.98 7.44
C TYR A 128 -0.71 12.44 6.31
N ILE A 129 -1.28 11.27 6.49
CA ILE A 129 -2.20 10.67 5.52
C ILE A 129 -3.57 11.36 5.52
N ASP A 130 -3.88 12.13 6.57
CA ASP A 130 -5.15 12.84 6.78
C ASP A 130 -6.34 11.88 6.96
N CYS A 131 -6.15 10.78 7.73
CA CYS A 131 -7.21 9.80 8.02
C CYS A 131 -7.87 9.96 9.40
N GLY A 132 -7.73 11.13 10.03
CA GLY A 132 -8.34 11.50 11.30
C GLY A 132 -7.47 11.14 12.50
N SER A 133 -7.53 9.89 12.96
CA SER A 133 -6.76 9.38 14.10
C SER A 133 -6.16 8.01 13.80
N ALA A 134 -5.31 7.52 14.69
CA ALA A 134 -4.77 6.16 14.65
C ALA A 134 -5.64 5.12 15.39
N VAL A 135 -6.90 5.43 15.64
CA VAL A 135 -7.84 4.50 16.26
C VAL A 135 -8.41 3.56 15.20
N PHE A 136 -7.94 2.31 15.20
CA PHE A 136 -8.35 1.26 14.27
C PHE A 136 -9.18 0.17 14.93
N ARG A 137 -9.64 0.41 16.16
CA ARG A 137 -10.57 -0.46 16.88
C ARG A 137 -11.80 0.30 17.33
N SER A 138 -12.97 -0.29 17.10
CA SER A 138 -14.26 0.23 17.54
C SER A 138 -14.44 -0.03 19.03
N SER A 139 -14.97 0.94 19.77
CA SER A 139 -15.45 0.76 21.13
C SER A 139 -16.86 0.15 21.20
N ARG A 140 -17.57 0.07 20.05
CA ARG A 140 -18.88 -0.58 20.02
C ARG A 140 -18.72 -2.09 20.15
N PRO A 141 -19.59 -2.75 20.94
CA PRO A 141 -19.54 -4.20 21.09
C PRO A 141 -19.77 -4.91 19.76
N ASP A 142 -19.32 -6.13 19.69
CA ASP A 142 -19.67 -7.05 18.62
C ASP A 142 -21.15 -7.46 18.76
N TRP A 143 -21.72 -8.07 17.74
CA TRP A 143 -23.07 -8.62 17.84
C TRP A 143 -23.09 -9.80 18.81
N ASP A 144 -24.17 -9.90 19.60
CA ASP A 144 -24.33 -10.99 20.55
C ASP A 144 -24.28 -12.35 19.85
N GLY A 145 -23.55 -13.29 20.46
CA GLY A 145 -23.38 -14.65 19.96
C GLY A 145 -22.15 -14.87 19.10
N LEU A 146 -21.38 -13.81 18.74
CA LEU A 146 -20.08 -13.95 18.11
C LEU A 146 -19.00 -14.25 19.15
N SER A 147 -18.12 -15.20 18.87
CA SER A 147 -17.02 -15.62 19.75
C SER A 147 -15.68 -15.75 19.04
N GLU A 148 -15.65 -16.29 17.84
CA GLU A 148 -14.47 -16.43 16.98
C GLU A 148 -14.36 -15.33 15.94
N ILE A 149 -15.45 -14.60 15.71
CA ILE A 149 -15.55 -13.45 14.82
C ILE A 149 -15.68 -12.17 15.65
N THR A 150 -14.97 -11.13 15.26
CA THR A 150 -15.10 -9.78 15.83
C THR A 150 -15.42 -8.77 14.75
N MET A 151 -16.11 -7.70 15.11
CA MET A 151 -16.40 -6.53 14.30
C MET A 151 -15.67 -5.29 14.82
N SER A 152 -14.73 -5.48 15.74
CA SER A 152 -14.01 -4.36 16.37
C SER A 152 -13.02 -3.67 15.42
N ASN A 153 -12.56 -4.34 14.37
CA ASN A 153 -11.57 -3.77 13.44
C ASN A 153 -12.18 -2.73 12.52
N LEU A 154 -11.50 -1.59 12.43
CA LEU A 154 -11.92 -0.44 11.64
C LEU A 154 -11.03 -0.25 10.41
N GLU A 155 -11.68 0.13 9.33
CA GLU A 155 -11.05 0.85 8.22
C GLU A 155 -11.29 2.34 8.39
N ARG A 156 -10.35 3.13 7.94
CA ARG A 156 -10.44 4.59 7.90
C ARG A 156 -10.14 5.09 6.50
N TRP A 157 -10.58 6.31 6.17
CA TRP A 157 -10.27 6.90 4.86
C TRP A 157 -9.67 8.28 5.00
N ALA A 158 -8.62 8.54 4.22
CA ALA A 158 -8.06 9.87 4.09
C ALA A 158 -9.10 10.86 3.55
N ARG A 159 -9.27 12.02 4.23
CA ARG A 159 -10.16 13.11 3.76
C ARG A 159 -9.70 13.64 2.40
N GLN A 160 -8.38 13.80 2.23
CA GLN A 160 -7.77 14.12 0.94
C GLN A 160 -6.92 12.95 0.41
N PRO A 161 -7.53 11.98 -0.30
CA PRO A 161 -6.81 10.79 -0.75
C PRO A 161 -5.70 11.08 -1.77
N LYS A 162 -5.75 12.21 -2.47
CA LYS A 162 -4.69 12.60 -3.41
C LYS A 162 -3.60 13.38 -2.65
N LEU A 163 -2.64 12.66 -2.08
CA LEU A 163 -1.65 13.21 -1.15
C LEU A 163 -0.81 14.36 -1.72
N ALA A 164 -0.67 14.44 -3.04
CA ALA A 164 -0.05 15.61 -3.68
C ALA A 164 -0.71 16.95 -3.30
N ARG A 165 -2.03 16.93 -3.02
CA ARG A 165 -2.81 18.13 -2.68
C ARG A 165 -2.78 18.49 -1.20
N GLY A 166 -2.53 17.52 -0.34
CA GLY A 166 -2.42 17.68 1.11
C GLY A 166 -0.96 17.63 1.56
N LEU A 167 -0.49 16.48 2.00
CA LEU A 167 0.86 16.27 2.50
C LEU A 167 1.94 16.74 1.51
N GLY A 168 1.81 16.38 0.21
CA GLY A 168 2.79 16.76 -0.81
C GLY A 168 2.96 18.28 -0.92
N ALA A 169 1.87 19.05 -0.90
CA ALA A 169 1.94 20.52 -0.92
C ALA A 169 2.67 21.07 0.33
N ARG A 170 2.42 20.49 1.50
CA ARG A 170 3.10 20.86 2.76
C ARG A 170 4.59 20.55 2.72
N VAL A 171 4.97 19.34 2.26
CA VAL A 171 6.37 18.93 2.12
C VAL A 171 7.13 19.85 1.18
N LEU A 172 6.56 20.16 0.01
CA LEU A 172 7.21 21.04 -0.97
C LEU A 172 7.33 22.50 -0.51
N ALA A 173 6.50 22.93 0.42
CA ALA A 173 6.56 24.26 1.01
C ALA A 173 7.46 24.33 2.27
N HIS A 174 7.93 23.18 2.78
CA HIS A 174 8.71 23.14 4.02
C HIS A 174 10.13 23.68 3.81
N PRO A 175 10.62 24.63 4.65
CA PRO A 175 11.90 25.32 4.43
C PRO A 175 13.14 24.40 4.47
N ARG A 176 13.04 23.22 5.11
CA ARG A 176 14.13 22.25 5.19
C ARG A 176 14.06 21.18 4.10
N VAL A 177 13.08 21.24 3.19
CA VAL A 177 12.95 20.29 2.08
C VAL A 177 13.32 20.96 0.77
N THR A 178 14.31 20.43 0.09
CA THR A 178 14.60 20.76 -1.31
C THR A 178 14.04 19.65 -2.19
N ALA A 179 13.20 19.99 -3.18
CA ALA A 179 12.64 19.01 -4.10
C ALA A 179 13.34 19.04 -5.47
N MET A 180 13.81 17.89 -5.93
CA MET A 180 14.38 17.66 -7.24
C MET A 180 13.46 16.72 -8.02
N LEU A 181 12.51 17.30 -8.75
CA LEU A 181 11.52 16.59 -9.56
C LEU A 181 12.03 16.38 -11.00
N ASP A 182 11.35 15.49 -11.76
CA ASP A 182 11.76 15.06 -13.10
C ASP A 182 13.19 14.47 -13.11
N SER A 183 13.58 13.82 -12.01
CA SER A 183 14.93 13.30 -11.78
C SER A 183 14.83 11.83 -11.37
N ARG A 184 15.28 10.96 -12.27
CA ARG A 184 15.20 9.51 -12.11
C ARG A 184 16.49 8.97 -11.48
N LEU A 185 16.40 8.21 -10.41
CA LEU A 185 17.52 7.45 -9.87
C LEU A 185 17.95 6.38 -10.90
N VAL A 186 19.21 6.40 -11.29
CA VAL A 186 19.77 5.47 -12.28
C VAL A 186 20.84 4.57 -11.68
N ASP A 187 21.53 5.01 -10.62
CA ASP A 187 22.58 4.23 -9.99
C ASP A 187 22.83 4.60 -8.54
N LEU A 188 23.47 3.67 -7.80
CA LEU A 188 24.05 3.86 -6.48
C LEU A 188 25.57 3.71 -6.61
N GLU A 189 26.32 4.74 -6.27
CA GLU A 189 27.78 4.69 -6.22
C GLU A 189 28.21 4.15 -4.85
N MET A 190 28.95 3.04 -4.84
CA MET A 190 29.50 2.43 -3.64
C MET A 190 30.83 3.08 -3.29
N ALA A 191 31.06 3.34 -2.00
CA ALA A 191 32.37 3.71 -1.48
C ALA A 191 33.20 2.46 -1.17
N ASP A 192 34.51 2.64 -0.96
CA ASP A 192 35.44 1.54 -0.67
C ASP A 192 35.14 0.83 0.66
N ASP A 193 34.49 1.51 1.60
CA ASP A 193 34.05 0.95 2.90
C ASP A 193 32.70 0.19 2.82
N GLY A 194 32.11 0.08 1.63
CA GLY A 194 30.83 -0.57 1.39
C GLY A 194 29.61 0.30 1.69
N SER A 195 29.78 1.56 2.06
CA SER A 195 28.69 2.52 2.16
C SER A 195 28.32 3.09 0.79
N ILE A 196 27.23 3.87 0.71
CA ILE A 196 26.88 4.64 -0.50
C ILE A 196 27.63 5.95 -0.49
N ALA A 197 28.45 6.19 -1.53
CA ALA A 197 29.15 7.46 -1.77
C ALA A 197 28.22 8.52 -2.36
N GLY A 198 27.25 8.11 -3.20
CA GLY A 198 26.32 9.02 -3.82
C GLY A 198 25.20 8.32 -4.61
N LEU A 199 24.15 9.05 -4.94
CA LEU A 199 23.08 8.61 -5.81
C LEU A 199 23.21 9.29 -7.17
N VAL A 200 23.30 8.51 -8.25
CA VAL A 200 23.31 9.05 -9.60
C VAL A 200 21.87 9.21 -10.09
N VAL A 201 21.49 10.43 -10.37
CA VAL A 201 20.18 10.75 -10.96
C VAL A 201 20.33 11.28 -12.37
N GLU A 202 19.34 11.00 -13.21
CA GLU A 202 19.26 11.49 -14.58
C GLU A 202 18.08 12.46 -14.72
N ARG A 203 18.34 13.63 -15.27
CA ARG A 203 17.34 14.66 -15.54
C ARG A 203 17.59 15.27 -16.93
N GLY A 204 16.62 15.12 -17.84
CA GLY A 204 16.76 15.66 -19.20
C GLY A 204 17.95 15.13 -19.99
N GLY A 205 18.41 13.91 -19.69
CA GLY A 205 19.59 13.27 -20.31
C GLY A 205 20.92 13.60 -19.63
N GLU A 206 20.94 14.51 -18.65
CA GLU A 206 22.13 14.82 -17.85
C GLU A 206 22.14 14.00 -16.57
N ARG A 207 23.31 13.48 -16.19
CA ARG A 207 23.53 12.73 -14.94
C ARG A 207 24.22 13.61 -13.90
N THR A 208 23.75 13.51 -12.66
CA THR A 208 24.30 14.23 -11.51
C THR A 208 24.37 13.29 -10.32
N THR A 209 25.47 13.31 -9.58
CA THR A 209 25.60 12.56 -8.32
C THR A 209 25.16 13.45 -7.17
N LEU A 210 24.27 12.91 -6.34
CA LEU A 210 23.73 13.56 -5.14
C LEU A 210 24.39 12.97 -3.90
N HIS A 211 24.75 13.83 -2.95
CA HIS A 211 25.42 13.46 -1.73
C HIS A 211 24.58 13.82 -0.51
N GLY A 212 24.61 12.95 0.50
CA GLY A 212 23.95 13.12 1.79
C GLY A 212 24.49 12.13 2.82
N ASP A 213 24.14 12.33 4.08
CA ASP A 213 24.60 11.45 5.17
C ASP A 213 23.86 10.12 5.20
N ALA A 214 22.55 10.16 4.83
CA ALA A 214 21.72 8.97 4.70
C ALA A 214 20.92 8.99 3.38
N TYR A 215 20.73 7.83 2.80
CA TYR A 215 19.98 7.63 1.56
C TYR A 215 18.79 6.71 1.81
N VAL A 216 17.58 7.14 1.42
CA VAL A 216 16.34 6.39 1.62
C VAL A 216 15.65 6.13 0.30
N LEU A 217 15.45 4.84 -0.02
CA LEU A 217 14.71 4.39 -1.20
C LEU A 217 13.22 4.26 -0.85
N ALA A 218 12.39 5.18 -1.37
CA ALA A 218 10.94 5.27 -1.11
C ALA A 218 10.09 5.24 -2.39
N MET A 219 10.59 4.56 -3.43
CA MET A 219 10.02 4.56 -4.79
C MET A 219 8.89 3.51 -5.00
N GLY A 220 8.45 2.84 -3.93
CA GLY A 220 7.54 1.68 -3.99
C GLY A 220 8.28 0.37 -4.28
N GLY A 221 7.64 -0.77 -3.93
CA GLY A 221 8.33 -2.05 -3.84
C GLY A 221 9.02 -2.49 -5.13
N LEU A 222 8.34 -2.41 -6.26
CA LEU A 222 8.91 -2.87 -7.54
C LEU A 222 10.12 -2.03 -7.99
N GLU A 223 10.04 -0.71 -7.86
CA GLU A 223 11.14 0.17 -8.31
C GLU A 223 12.34 0.10 -7.34
N VAL A 224 12.09 0.00 -6.03
CA VAL A 224 13.17 -0.24 -5.04
C VAL A 224 13.87 -1.55 -5.36
N THR A 225 13.11 -2.63 -5.57
CA THR A 225 13.66 -3.95 -5.91
C THR A 225 14.47 -3.91 -7.21
N ARG A 226 13.97 -3.21 -8.25
CA ARG A 226 14.69 -3.06 -9.52
C ARG A 226 16.06 -2.42 -9.33
N VAL A 227 16.10 -1.28 -8.61
CA VAL A 227 17.37 -0.57 -8.37
C VAL A 227 18.36 -1.45 -7.62
N LEU A 228 17.91 -2.16 -6.59
CA LEU A 228 18.80 -3.06 -5.83
C LEU A 228 19.26 -4.26 -6.66
N LEU A 229 18.41 -4.83 -7.53
CA LEU A 229 18.81 -5.89 -8.47
C LEU A 229 19.82 -5.39 -9.52
N ASP A 230 19.69 -4.13 -10.00
CA ASP A 230 20.67 -3.52 -10.89
C ASP A 230 22.04 -3.34 -10.18
N VAL A 231 22.04 -2.95 -8.90
CA VAL A 231 23.27 -2.88 -8.08
C VAL A 231 23.85 -4.28 -7.86
N GLN A 232 23.00 -5.25 -7.48
CA GLN A 232 23.43 -6.63 -7.25
C GLN A 232 24.06 -7.28 -8.51
N SER A 233 23.58 -6.93 -9.70
CA SER A 233 24.15 -7.46 -10.95
C SER A 233 25.64 -7.08 -11.14
N ARG A 234 26.09 -6.01 -10.49
CA ARG A 234 27.50 -5.55 -10.51
C ARG A 234 28.25 -5.94 -9.22
N HIS A 235 27.53 -6.13 -8.13
CA HIS A 235 28.04 -6.50 -6.83
C HIS A 235 27.30 -7.75 -6.31
N PRO A 236 27.58 -8.95 -6.86
CA PRO A 236 26.76 -10.16 -6.64
C PRO A 236 26.70 -10.66 -5.20
N HIS A 237 27.59 -10.20 -4.33
CA HIS A 237 27.64 -10.57 -2.91
C HIS A 237 26.70 -9.75 -2.02
N LEU A 238 26.17 -8.60 -2.53
CA LEU A 238 25.27 -7.75 -1.76
C LEU A 238 23.89 -8.37 -1.61
N PHE A 239 23.15 -7.89 -0.61
CA PHE A 239 21.74 -8.23 -0.34
C PHE A 239 21.50 -9.74 -0.18
N GLY A 240 22.43 -10.43 0.47
CA GLY A 240 22.37 -11.87 0.71
C GLY A 240 22.85 -12.74 -0.47
N GLY A 241 23.44 -12.13 -1.51
CA GLY A 241 23.88 -12.83 -2.71
C GLY A 241 22.78 -13.05 -3.75
N VAL A 242 23.14 -13.58 -4.91
CA VAL A 242 22.20 -13.76 -6.06
C VAL A 242 21.07 -14.73 -5.77
N ASP A 243 21.26 -15.68 -4.85
CA ASP A 243 20.24 -16.60 -4.37
C ASP A 243 19.57 -16.14 -3.08
N GLY A 244 19.93 -14.93 -2.62
CA GLY A 244 19.45 -14.32 -1.40
C GLY A 244 17.97 -13.86 -1.44
N PRO A 245 17.55 -13.12 -0.40
CA PRO A 245 16.14 -12.73 -0.22
C PRO A 245 15.66 -11.64 -1.18
N LEU A 246 16.57 -10.87 -1.83
CA LEU A 246 16.19 -9.76 -2.69
C LEU A 246 15.30 -10.20 -3.84
N GLY A 247 14.16 -9.55 -3.97
CA GLY A 247 13.17 -9.81 -5.00
C GLY A 247 12.28 -11.03 -4.74
N ARG A 248 12.53 -11.85 -3.71
CA ARG A 248 11.71 -12.99 -3.31
C ARG A 248 10.57 -12.59 -2.37
N TYR A 249 9.67 -13.52 -2.09
CA TYR A 249 8.54 -13.32 -1.17
C TYR A 249 7.61 -12.19 -1.60
N TYR A 250 7.42 -12.01 -2.88
CA TYR A 250 6.48 -11.01 -3.38
C TYR A 250 5.05 -11.40 -3.02
N MET A 251 4.43 -10.62 -2.16
CA MET A 251 3.07 -10.80 -1.67
C MET A 251 2.19 -9.59 -2.04
N GLY A 252 0.92 -9.84 -2.07
CA GLY A 252 -0.17 -8.89 -2.06
C GLY A 252 -1.31 -9.43 -1.21
N HIS A 253 -2.54 -9.38 -1.73
CA HIS A 253 -3.72 -9.89 -1.04
C HIS A 253 -4.61 -10.65 -2.01
N ALA A 254 -5.26 -11.72 -1.53
CA ALA A 254 -6.39 -12.27 -2.23
C ALA A 254 -7.63 -11.42 -1.91
N THR A 255 -8.29 -10.89 -2.93
CA THR A 255 -9.46 -10.02 -2.75
C THR A 255 -10.58 -10.37 -3.73
N GLY A 256 -11.81 -10.43 -3.24
CA GLY A 256 -12.94 -10.78 -4.10
C GLY A 256 -14.24 -10.96 -3.33
N SER A 257 -15.15 -11.73 -3.91
CA SER A 257 -16.42 -12.11 -3.31
C SER A 257 -16.86 -13.46 -3.88
N ILE A 258 -16.82 -14.51 -3.06
CA ILE A 258 -17.25 -15.86 -3.41
C ILE A 258 -18.61 -16.23 -2.82
N ALA A 259 -19.14 -15.38 -1.94
CA ALA A 259 -20.43 -15.55 -1.30
C ALA A 259 -21.16 -14.22 -1.12
N ASP A 260 -22.47 -14.30 -1.02
CA ASP A 260 -23.32 -13.23 -0.48
C ASP A 260 -23.61 -13.53 0.99
N ILE A 261 -23.71 -12.48 1.81
CA ILE A 261 -24.23 -12.59 3.17
C ILE A 261 -25.71 -12.23 3.16
N VAL A 262 -26.52 -13.03 3.89
CA VAL A 262 -27.95 -12.78 4.07
C VAL A 262 -28.18 -12.61 5.57
N LEU A 263 -28.38 -11.38 5.99
CA LEU A 263 -28.65 -11.02 7.39
C LEU A 263 -30.11 -11.35 7.76
N THR A 264 -30.32 -11.96 8.92
CA THR A 264 -31.66 -12.25 9.46
C THR A 264 -32.43 -10.96 9.75
N ASP A 265 -31.74 -9.95 10.29
CA ASP A 265 -32.24 -8.60 10.46
C ASP A 265 -31.50 -7.65 9.52
N ALA A 266 -32.21 -7.17 8.47
CA ALA A 266 -31.65 -6.27 7.47
C ALA A 266 -31.15 -4.92 8.05
N ALA A 267 -31.66 -4.48 9.22
CA ALA A 267 -31.24 -3.23 9.84
C ALA A 267 -29.78 -3.31 10.37
N ARG A 268 -29.28 -4.49 10.69
CA ARG A 268 -27.90 -4.72 11.13
C ARG A 268 -26.84 -4.33 10.08
N ALA A 269 -27.21 -4.25 8.81
CA ALA A 269 -26.30 -3.77 7.78
C ALA A 269 -25.78 -2.34 8.04
N ALA A 270 -26.52 -1.53 8.81
CA ALA A 270 -26.10 -0.19 9.19
C ALA A 270 -24.83 -0.18 10.05
N ASP A 271 -24.61 -1.23 10.86
CA ASP A 271 -23.40 -1.37 11.70
C ASP A 271 -22.12 -1.61 10.89
N LEU A 272 -22.28 -1.99 9.63
CA LEU A 272 -21.19 -2.32 8.69
C LEU A 272 -21.13 -1.35 7.49
N ASP A 273 -21.91 -0.24 7.51
CA ASP A 273 -21.82 0.82 6.50
C ASP A 273 -20.76 1.86 6.87
N PHE A 274 -20.48 2.73 5.92
CA PHE A 274 -19.61 3.90 6.11
C PHE A 274 -20.27 4.92 7.05
N GLU A 275 -19.61 5.23 8.15
CA GLU A 275 -20.02 6.27 9.08
C GLU A 275 -18.92 7.33 9.24
N ARG A 276 -19.27 8.51 9.74
CA ARG A 276 -18.31 9.57 10.07
C ARG A 276 -18.02 9.53 11.56
N ASP A 277 -16.74 9.58 11.89
CA ASP A 277 -16.28 9.65 13.26
C ASP A 277 -16.15 11.11 13.78
N GLU A 278 -15.73 11.27 15.03
CA GLU A 278 -15.50 12.57 15.68
C GLU A 278 -14.41 13.43 15.02
N HIS A 279 -13.52 12.81 14.23
CA HIS A 279 -12.47 13.48 13.47
C HIS A 279 -12.92 13.89 12.06
N ASP A 280 -14.20 13.73 11.77
CA ASP A 280 -14.78 14.05 10.47
C ASP A 280 -14.17 13.23 9.32
N THR A 281 -13.80 11.95 9.61
CA THR A 281 -13.35 10.98 8.63
C THR A 281 -14.32 9.82 8.50
N TYR A 282 -14.36 9.18 7.34
CA TYR A 282 -15.14 7.96 7.18
C TYR A 282 -14.42 6.79 7.79
N ILE A 283 -15.17 5.99 8.55
CA ILE A 283 -14.77 4.69 9.10
C ILE A 283 -15.79 3.62 8.70
N ARG A 284 -15.38 2.34 8.83
CA ARG A 284 -16.27 1.20 8.64
C ARG A 284 -15.77 0.02 9.49
N ARG A 285 -16.69 -0.69 10.12
CA ARG A 285 -16.42 -1.96 10.81
C ARG A 285 -16.34 -3.11 9.80
N ARG A 286 -15.57 -4.14 10.16
CA ARG A 286 -15.37 -5.33 9.34
C ARG A 286 -15.52 -6.57 10.21
N PHE A 287 -15.92 -7.69 9.63
CA PHE A 287 -15.72 -8.98 10.27
C PHE A 287 -14.27 -9.42 10.09
N THR A 288 -13.66 -9.87 11.17
CA THR A 288 -12.34 -10.53 11.16
C THR A 288 -12.39 -11.68 12.16
N LEU A 289 -11.53 -12.69 11.98
CA LEU A 289 -11.38 -13.72 13.00
C LEU A 289 -10.59 -13.16 14.18
N THR A 290 -10.96 -13.57 15.38
CA THR A 290 -10.16 -13.26 16.58
C THR A 290 -8.78 -13.91 16.47
N PRO A 291 -7.72 -13.36 17.10
CA PRO A 291 -6.40 -13.98 17.10
C PRO A 291 -6.41 -15.42 17.62
N GLU A 292 -7.25 -15.72 18.60
CA GLU A 292 -7.45 -17.04 19.19
C GLU A 292 -8.04 -18.02 18.17
N ALA A 293 -9.04 -17.58 17.39
CA ALA A 293 -9.63 -18.37 16.31
C ALA A 293 -8.62 -18.64 15.20
N GLN A 294 -7.86 -17.62 14.77
CA GLN A 294 -6.81 -17.78 13.76
C GLN A 294 -5.77 -18.83 14.18
N ARG A 295 -5.29 -18.80 15.43
CA ARG A 295 -4.34 -19.81 15.95
C ARG A 295 -4.98 -21.20 16.04
N ARG A 296 -6.22 -21.30 16.55
CA ARG A 296 -6.96 -22.57 16.72
C ARG A 296 -7.18 -23.27 15.40
N HIS A 297 -7.61 -22.52 14.39
CA HIS A 297 -7.94 -23.05 13.07
C HIS A 297 -6.77 -23.01 12.08
N ARG A 298 -5.62 -22.43 12.48
CA ARG A 298 -4.40 -22.29 11.66
C ARG A 298 -4.67 -21.62 10.31
N VAL A 299 -5.45 -20.53 10.35
CA VAL A 299 -5.84 -19.74 9.17
C VAL A 299 -5.13 -18.39 9.13
N LEU A 300 -4.99 -17.85 7.93
CA LEU A 300 -4.42 -16.54 7.68
C LEU A 300 -5.40 -15.42 8.07
N ASN A 301 -4.87 -14.23 8.30
CA ASN A 301 -5.69 -13.07 8.62
C ASN A 301 -6.59 -12.69 7.43
N THR A 302 -7.88 -12.59 7.67
CA THR A 302 -8.88 -12.29 6.63
C THR A 302 -9.94 -11.35 7.18
N SER A 303 -10.22 -10.29 6.44
CA SER A 303 -11.33 -9.39 6.76
C SER A 303 -12.46 -9.50 5.73
N PHE A 304 -13.69 -9.31 6.24
CA PHE A 304 -14.90 -9.32 5.41
C PHE A 304 -15.70 -8.05 5.63
N TYR A 305 -16.29 -7.53 4.56
CA TYR A 305 -17.16 -6.37 4.64
C TYR A 305 -18.27 -6.42 3.60
N LEU A 306 -19.35 -5.72 3.89
CA LEU A 306 -20.48 -5.63 2.98
C LEU A 306 -20.10 -4.81 1.74
N ASP A 307 -20.54 -5.27 0.58
CA ASP A 307 -20.48 -4.55 -0.68
C ASP A 307 -21.81 -4.72 -1.42
N ASN A 308 -22.06 -3.86 -2.39
CA ASN A 308 -23.16 -4.07 -3.31
C ASN A 308 -22.88 -5.28 -4.21
N PRO A 309 -23.92 -5.94 -4.73
CA PRO A 309 -23.75 -6.90 -5.81
C PRO A 309 -22.92 -6.30 -6.96
N PRO A 310 -22.15 -7.10 -7.70
CA PRO A 310 -21.34 -6.62 -8.83
C PRO A 310 -22.18 -5.79 -9.80
N PHE A 311 -21.76 -4.56 -10.09
CA PHE A 311 -22.56 -3.61 -10.87
C PHE A 311 -22.85 -4.10 -12.29
N TYR A 312 -21.95 -4.90 -12.88
CA TYR A 312 -22.09 -5.48 -14.22
C TYR A 312 -23.09 -6.66 -14.27
N GLU A 313 -23.47 -7.21 -13.13
CA GLU A 313 -24.42 -8.32 -13.05
C GLU A 313 -25.86 -7.79 -13.07
N HIS A 314 -26.47 -7.71 -14.23
CA HIS A 314 -27.86 -7.22 -14.37
C HIS A 314 -28.90 -8.02 -13.54
N THR A 315 -28.54 -9.22 -13.08
CA THR A 315 -29.37 -10.12 -12.26
C THR A 315 -29.68 -9.59 -10.87
N HIS A 316 -28.88 -8.62 -10.36
CA HIS A 316 -29.17 -7.89 -9.12
C HIS A 316 -30.50 -7.11 -9.19
N ARG A 317 -31.04 -6.84 -10.39
CA ARG A 317 -32.32 -6.13 -10.66
C ARG A 317 -32.46 -4.75 -10.02
N HIS A 318 -31.38 -4.18 -9.49
CA HIS A 318 -31.38 -2.89 -8.82
C HIS A 318 -31.23 -1.73 -9.82
N PRO A 319 -32.13 -0.73 -9.80
CA PRO A 319 -32.10 0.36 -10.78
C PRO A 319 -30.86 1.25 -10.64
N THR A 320 -30.46 1.59 -9.41
CA THR A 320 -29.33 2.46 -9.12
C THR A 320 -27.99 1.82 -9.52
N LEU A 321 -27.77 0.52 -9.19
CA LEU A 321 -26.55 -0.19 -9.62
C LEU A 321 -26.44 -0.26 -11.14
N SER A 322 -27.57 -0.49 -11.83
CA SER A 322 -27.61 -0.47 -13.29
C SER A 322 -27.29 0.89 -13.88
N ALA A 323 -27.77 1.98 -13.27
CA ALA A 323 -27.45 3.35 -13.70
C ALA A 323 -25.99 3.70 -13.48
N VAL A 324 -25.42 3.36 -12.31
CA VAL A 324 -23.99 3.53 -12.00
C VAL A 324 -23.14 2.72 -12.97
N PHE A 325 -23.49 1.44 -13.21
CA PHE A 325 -22.80 0.58 -14.17
C PHE A 325 -22.73 1.23 -15.56
N LEU A 326 -23.87 1.64 -16.12
CA LEU A 326 -23.90 2.26 -17.45
C LEU A 326 -23.06 3.53 -17.52
N GLY A 327 -23.06 4.35 -16.44
CA GLY A 327 -22.24 5.55 -16.36
C GLY A 327 -20.73 5.26 -16.39
N ILE A 328 -20.25 4.27 -15.62
CA ILE A 328 -18.83 3.92 -15.55
C ILE A 328 -18.36 3.03 -16.71
N ALA A 329 -19.27 2.31 -17.38
CA ALA A 329 -18.97 1.50 -18.57
C ALA A 329 -18.60 2.37 -19.78
N ILE A 330 -19.11 3.61 -19.86
CA ILE A 330 -18.68 4.60 -20.85
C ILE A 330 -17.29 5.09 -20.45
N ALA A 331 -16.23 4.58 -21.12
CA ALA A 331 -14.85 4.77 -20.71
C ALA A 331 -14.43 6.24 -20.45
N PRO A 332 -14.76 7.25 -21.27
CA PRO A 332 -14.43 8.64 -20.98
C PRO A 332 -15.03 9.15 -19.67
N ILE A 333 -16.31 8.83 -19.40
CA ILE A 333 -17.00 9.22 -18.16
C ILE A 333 -16.45 8.44 -16.97
N GLY A 334 -16.33 7.12 -17.11
CA GLY A 334 -15.85 6.25 -16.04
C GLY A 334 -14.43 6.59 -15.56
N ARG A 335 -13.52 6.98 -16.47
CA ARG A 335 -12.16 7.41 -16.14
C ARG A 335 -12.09 8.74 -15.39
N ILE A 336 -13.08 9.61 -15.57
CA ILE A 336 -13.19 10.84 -14.77
C ILE A 336 -13.63 10.50 -13.34
N LEU A 337 -14.54 9.53 -13.20
CA LEU A 337 -15.14 9.17 -11.93
C LEU A 337 -14.25 8.24 -11.08
N LEU A 338 -13.54 7.29 -11.71
CA LEU A 338 -12.77 6.24 -11.06
C LEU A 338 -11.39 6.09 -11.70
N ALA A 339 -10.39 5.67 -10.90
CA ALA A 339 -9.13 5.19 -11.45
C ALA A 339 -9.37 3.93 -12.30
N GLU A 340 -8.61 3.77 -13.39
CA GLU A 340 -8.90 2.74 -14.41
C GLU A 340 -8.95 1.32 -13.83
N GLY A 341 -8.03 0.94 -12.93
CA GLY A 341 -8.05 -0.37 -12.29
C GLY A 341 -9.35 -0.61 -11.48
N ILE A 342 -9.80 0.40 -10.73
CA ILE A 342 -11.07 0.32 -9.98
C ILE A 342 -12.26 0.26 -10.94
N ARG A 343 -12.24 1.06 -12.00
CA ARG A 343 -13.30 1.07 -13.02
C ARG A 343 -13.45 -0.30 -13.68
N LEU A 344 -12.35 -0.91 -14.12
CA LEU A 344 -12.36 -2.21 -14.80
C LEU A 344 -12.94 -3.31 -13.91
N ARG A 345 -12.63 -3.31 -12.62
CA ARG A 345 -13.22 -4.24 -11.65
C ARG A 345 -14.76 -4.12 -11.57
N HIS A 346 -15.31 -2.90 -11.59
CA HIS A 346 -16.76 -2.69 -11.49
C HIS A 346 -17.49 -2.82 -12.83
N VAL A 347 -16.80 -2.71 -13.96
CA VAL A 347 -17.38 -2.86 -15.30
C VAL A 347 -17.45 -4.33 -15.72
N GLY A 348 -16.56 -5.17 -15.18
CA GLY A 348 -16.55 -6.61 -15.45
C GLY A 348 -16.34 -6.98 -16.93
N PRO A 349 -16.49 -8.27 -17.27
CA PRO A 349 -16.28 -8.79 -18.61
C PRO A 349 -17.44 -8.41 -19.56
N ARG A 350 -17.14 -8.42 -20.85
CA ARG A 350 -18.17 -8.30 -21.91
C ARG A 350 -18.84 -9.67 -22.17
N PRO A 351 -20.10 -9.71 -22.64
CA PRO A 351 -20.96 -8.60 -23.09
C PRO A 351 -21.73 -7.90 -21.96
N TYR A 352 -21.85 -6.59 -22.02
CA TYR A 352 -22.41 -5.74 -20.93
C TYR A 352 -23.93 -5.82 -20.74
N ARG A 353 -24.66 -6.59 -21.51
CA ARG A 353 -26.11 -6.75 -21.37
C ARG A 353 -26.91 -5.45 -21.17
N VAL A 354 -26.53 -4.38 -21.88
CA VAL A 354 -27.06 -3.01 -21.73
C VAL A 354 -28.58 -2.96 -21.66
N GLY A 355 -29.32 -3.69 -22.53
CA GLY A 355 -30.78 -3.72 -22.52
C GLY A 355 -31.36 -4.25 -21.20
N ALA A 356 -30.69 -5.19 -20.52
CA ALA A 356 -31.16 -5.68 -19.23
C ALA A 356 -30.96 -4.63 -18.12
N HIS A 357 -29.85 -3.89 -18.15
CA HIS A 357 -29.60 -2.77 -17.22
C HIS A 357 -30.60 -1.63 -17.45
N VAL A 358 -30.90 -1.27 -18.70
CA VAL A 358 -31.95 -0.29 -19.02
C VAL A 358 -33.31 -0.75 -18.48
N ARG A 359 -33.66 -2.02 -18.65
CA ARG A 359 -34.92 -2.57 -18.07
C ARG A 359 -34.94 -2.44 -16.54
N ASN A 360 -33.82 -2.67 -15.86
CA ASN A 360 -33.73 -2.49 -14.41
C ASN A 360 -33.99 -1.03 -14.00
N ILE A 361 -33.43 -0.05 -14.72
CA ILE A 361 -33.65 1.38 -14.47
C ILE A 361 -35.12 1.75 -14.69
N LEU A 362 -35.73 1.28 -15.79
CA LEU A 362 -37.11 1.60 -16.15
C LEU A 362 -38.15 1.04 -15.16
N ARG A 363 -37.79 0.05 -14.32
CA ARG A 363 -38.67 -0.45 -13.26
C ARG A 363 -38.94 0.59 -12.16
N ARG A 364 -37.92 1.40 -11.81
CA ARG A 364 -37.98 2.43 -10.75
C ARG A 364 -37.04 3.60 -11.09
N PRO A 365 -37.37 4.38 -12.14
CA PRO A 365 -36.47 5.40 -12.67
C PRO A 365 -36.22 6.54 -11.68
N TRP A 366 -37.21 6.91 -10.89
CA TRP A 366 -37.05 7.96 -9.87
C TRP A 366 -36.11 7.53 -8.74
N GLN A 367 -36.17 6.28 -8.30
CA GLN A 367 -35.24 5.75 -7.34
C GLN A 367 -33.80 5.81 -7.88
N ALA A 368 -33.58 5.36 -9.12
CA ALA A 368 -32.27 5.44 -9.76
C ALA A 368 -31.74 6.89 -9.80
N ALA A 369 -32.59 7.84 -10.17
CA ALA A 369 -32.21 9.26 -10.26
C ALA A 369 -31.83 9.84 -8.89
N VAL A 370 -32.68 9.65 -7.88
CA VAL A 370 -32.45 10.18 -6.51
C VAL A 370 -31.19 9.58 -5.91
N ASP A 371 -31.04 8.26 -5.97
CA ASP A 371 -29.87 7.58 -5.39
C ASP A 371 -28.57 7.98 -6.10
N VAL A 372 -28.57 8.07 -7.45
CA VAL A 372 -27.39 8.49 -8.21
C VAL A 372 -27.02 9.94 -7.87
N ILE A 373 -27.99 10.84 -7.74
CA ILE A 373 -27.75 12.23 -7.34
C ILE A 373 -27.16 12.26 -5.92
N ASP A 374 -27.74 11.54 -4.96
CA ASP A 374 -27.21 11.47 -3.58
C ASP A 374 -25.77 10.94 -3.56
N ILE A 375 -25.49 9.86 -4.29
CA ILE A 375 -24.14 9.29 -4.42
C ILE A 375 -23.16 10.34 -4.96
N LEU A 376 -23.54 11.05 -6.02
CA LEU A 376 -22.68 12.06 -6.63
C LEU A 376 -22.46 13.26 -5.70
N LEU A 377 -23.50 13.73 -5.00
CA LEU A 377 -23.38 14.83 -4.04
C LEU A 377 -22.46 14.47 -2.88
N ARG A 378 -22.65 13.31 -2.25
CA ARG A 378 -21.81 12.84 -1.13
C ARG A 378 -20.36 12.55 -1.55
N ARG A 379 -20.16 12.18 -2.82
CA ARG A 379 -18.83 11.85 -3.34
C ARG A 379 -18.05 13.05 -3.86
N TYR A 380 -18.71 14.05 -4.43
CA TYR A 380 -18.05 15.14 -5.15
C TYR A 380 -18.36 16.54 -4.63
N ALA A 381 -19.52 16.75 -4.01
CA ALA A 381 -19.91 18.04 -3.46
C ALA A 381 -19.75 18.14 -1.94
N SER A 382 -19.64 17.02 -1.22
CA SER A 382 -19.35 17.02 0.21
C SER A 382 -17.89 17.45 0.49
N PRO A 383 -17.64 18.26 1.54
CA PRO A 383 -16.28 18.60 1.99
C PRO A 383 -15.43 17.36 2.30
N VAL A 384 -16.06 16.33 2.86
CA VAL A 384 -15.44 15.02 3.08
C VAL A 384 -16.08 14.00 2.16
N ARG A 385 -15.27 13.48 1.26
CA ARG A 385 -15.70 12.54 0.23
C ARG A 385 -16.09 11.19 0.82
N LYS A 386 -17.35 10.74 0.61
CA LYS A 386 -17.74 9.36 0.96
C LYS A 386 -16.95 8.36 0.06
N PRO A 387 -16.23 7.40 0.63
CA PRO A 387 -15.34 6.51 -0.12
C PRO A 387 -16.10 5.52 -1.02
N GLY A 388 -17.25 5.04 -0.57
CA GLY A 388 -18.14 4.11 -1.25
C GLY A 388 -19.59 4.35 -0.87
N PHE A 389 -20.46 3.44 -1.28
CA PHE A 389 -21.86 3.43 -0.86
C PHE A 389 -22.35 1.99 -0.75
N ILE A 390 -23.25 1.74 0.17
CA ILE A 390 -23.99 0.49 0.31
C ILE A 390 -25.46 0.83 0.13
N LEU A 391 -26.16 0.08 -0.71
CA LEU A 391 -27.60 0.24 -0.93
C LEU A 391 -28.34 -0.73 -0.01
N HIS A 392 -28.87 -0.20 1.09
CA HIS A 392 -29.64 -0.99 2.04
C HIS A 392 -30.90 -1.58 1.37
N ASN A 393 -31.20 -2.83 1.69
CA ASN A 393 -32.34 -3.53 1.12
C ASN A 393 -33.05 -4.37 2.20
N ALA A 394 -34.38 -4.50 2.03
CA ALA A 394 -35.21 -5.21 2.99
C ALA A 394 -34.93 -6.73 3.08
N GLY A 395 -34.27 -7.29 2.07
CA GLY A 395 -33.86 -8.71 2.05
C GLY A 395 -32.59 -9.00 2.82
N GLY A 396 -31.90 -7.98 3.32
CA GLY A 396 -30.64 -8.12 4.08
C GLY A 396 -29.52 -8.78 3.30
N ARG A 397 -29.61 -8.86 1.95
CA ARG A 397 -28.64 -9.54 1.09
C ARG A 397 -27.60 -8.58 0.55
N TYR A 398 -26.32 -8.87 0.77
CA TYR A 398 -25.18 -8.09 0.31
C TYR A 398 -24.10 -9.02 -0.27
N SER A 399 -23.30 -8.53 -1.20
CA SER A 399 -22.07 -9.21 -1.56
C SER A 399 -21.12 -9.17 -0.37
N LEU A 400 -20.56 -10.30 0.02
CA LEU A 400 -19.53 -10.36 1.05
C LEU A 400 -18.16 -10.25 0.38
N HIS A 401 -17.54 -9.08 0.52
CA HIS A 401 -16.20 -8.88 0.00
C HIS A 401 -15.15 -9.29 1.02
N TYR A 402 -14.15 -10.05 0.58
CA TYR A 402 -13.02 -10.44 1.41
C TYR A 402 -11.73 -9.73 1.02
N HIS A 403 -10.84 -9.57 2.00
CA HIS A 403 -9.47 -9.12 1.83
C HIS A 403 -8.59 -9.98 2.73
N ALA A 404 -7.80 -10.86 2.13
CA ALA A 404 -7.10 -11.94 2.82
C ALA A 404 -5.58 -11.83 2.68
N GLU A 405 -4.89 -12.18 3.75
CA GLU A 405 -3.44 -12.34 3.81
C GLU A 405 -2.98 -13.41 2.82
N GLN A 406 -1.79 -13.22 2.26
CA GLN A 406 -1.09 -14.18 1.40
C GLN A 406 0.12 -14.75 2.13
N LEU A 407 0.35 -16.05 1.97
CA LEU A 407 1.53 -16.74 2.51
C LEU A 407 2.83 -16.23 1.89
N PRO A 408 3.88 -16.01 2.68
CA PRO A 408 5.22 -15.73 2.17
C PRO A 408 5.74 -16.90 1.33
N ASN A 409 5.91 -16.67 0.04
CA ASN A 409 6.38 -17.66 -0.93
C ASN A 409 7.68 -17.19 -1.59
N PRO A 410 8.82 -17.88 -1.40
CA PRO A 410 10.11 -17.47 -1.98
C PRO A 410 10.12 -17.56 -3.51
N ASP A 411 9.23 -18.35 -4.13
CA ASP A 411 9.10 -18.50 -5.57
C ASP A 411 8.17 -17.47 -6.21
N SER A 412 7.38 -16.74 -5.41
CA SER A 412 6.70 -15.52 -5.83
C SER A 412 7.73 -14.39 -5.79
N ARG A 413 8.20 -13.93 -6.96
CA ARG A 413 9.40 -13.10 -7.00
C ARG A 413 9.46 -12.14 -8.18
N VAL A 414 10.36 -11.18 -8.00
CA VAL A 414 10.76 -10.21 -9.02
C VAL A 414 12.23 -10.44 -9.35
N VAL A 415 12.54 -10.62 -10.61
CA VAL A 415 13.90 -10.87 -11.08
C VAL A 415 14.29 -9.91 -12.20
N ARG A 416 15.57 -9.58 -12.26
CA ARG A 416 16.15 -8.83 -13.37
C ARG A 416 16.45 -9.79 -14.51
N THR A 417 15.94 -9.49 -15.70
CA THR A 417 16.24 -10.21 -16.94
C THR A 417 16.71 -9.21 -18.01
N VAL A 418 17.06 -9.73 -19.17
CA VAL A 418 17.44 -8.92 -20.33
C VAL A 418 16.46 -9.23 -21.45
N GLY A 419 15.85 -8.21 -22.02
CA GLY A 419 14.98 -8.34 -23.18
C GLY A 419 15.74 -8.64 -24.47
N ASP A 420 15.02 -8.98 -25.52
CA ASP A 420 15.61 -9.31 -26.84
C ASP A 420 16.44 -8.17 -27.46
N ASP A 421 16.16 -6.94 -27.03
CA ASP A 421 16.88 -5.72 -27.45
C ASP A 421 18.09 -5.39 -26.56
N GLY A 422 18.46 -6.28 -25.61
CA GLY A 422 19.55 -6.08 -24.67
C GLY A 422 19.21 -5.15 -23.50
N THR A 423 17.98 -4.63 -23.40
CA THR A 423 17.59 -3.74 -22.30
C THR A 423 17.22 -4.54 -21.03
N PRO A 424 17.53 -4.01 -19.83
CA PRO A 424 17.09 -4.61 -18.59
C PRO A 424 15.55 -4.63 -18.51
N VAL A 425 15.01 -5.78 -18.09
CA VAL A 425 13.57 -6.00 -17.87
C VAL A 425 13.36 -6.53 -16.46
N LEU A 426 12.36 -6.02 -15.77
CA LEU A 426 11.91 -6.55 -14.49
C LEU A 426 10.82 -7.59 -14.75
N ARG A 427 11.15 -8.87 -14.57
CA ARG A 427 10.17 -9.94 -14.67
C ARG A 427 9.53 -10.17 -13.32
N VAL A 428 8.19 -10.15 -13.31
CA VAL A 428 7.35 -10.41 -12.15
C VAL A 428 6.74 -11.80 -12.28
N ASP A 429 7.19 -12.73 -11.46
CA ASP A 429 6.64 -14.08 -11.32
C ASP A 429 5.87 -14.14 -9.99
N TYR A 430 4.62 -13.68 -10.02
CA TYR A 430 3.77 -13.56 -8.85
C TYR A 430 2.92 -14.83 -8.69
N ARG A 431 2.96 -15.43 -7.50
CA ARG A 431 2.35 -16.73 -7.25
C ARG A 431 1.58 -16.76 -5.95
N TYR A 432 0.35 -17.28 -6.03
CA TYR A 432 -0.40 -17.74 -4.86
C TYR A 432 -0.11 -19.24 -4.60
N LEU A 433 -0.34 -19.66 -3.36
CA LEU A 433 -0.25 -21.06 -2.93
C LEU A 433 -1.66 -21.63 -2.71
N GLU A 434 -1.80 -22.97 -2.74
CA GLU A 434 -3.06 -23.63 -2.36
C GLU A 434 -3.48 -23.24 -0.93
N GLY A 435 -2.52 -23.12 -0.01
CA GLY A 435 -2.79 -22.69 1.36
C GLY A 435 -3.41 -21.31 1.50
N ASP A 436 -3.21 -20.40 0.54
CA ASP A 436 -3.89 -19.08 0.51
C ASP A 436 -5.40 -19.27 0.32
N VAL A 437 -5.77 -20.14 -0.63
CA VAL A 437 -7.16 -20.44 -0.96
C VAL A 437 -7.80 -21.32 0.12
N ASP A 438 -7.10 -22.34 0.64
CA ASP A 438 -7.60 -23.17 1.73
C ASP A 438 -7.94 -22.34 2.96
N SER A 439 -7.04 -21.43 3.35
CA SER A 439 -7.27 -20.52 4.45
C SER A 439 -8.47 -19.60 4.20
N LEU A 440 -8.57 -19.02 3.00
CA LEU A 440 -9.69 -18.17 2.61
C LEU A 440 -11.04 -18.90 2.71
N LEU A 441 -11.13 -20.10 2.17
CA LEU A 441 -12.36 -20.92 2.23
C LEU A 441 -12.71 -21.23 3.68
N ARG A 442 -11.72 -21.66 4.48
CA ARG A 442 -11.93 -21.95 5.90
C ARG A 442 -12.41 -20.74 6.68
N CYS A 443 -11.90 -19.53 6.41
CA CYS A 443 -12.37 -18.29 7.03
C CYS A 443 -13.85 -17.99 6.70
N HIS A 444 -14.30 -18.27 5.46
CA HIS A 444 -15.71 -18.13 5.10
C HIS A 444 -16.60 -19.13 5.83
N GLU A 445 -16.17 -20.41 5.94
CA GLU A 445 -16.90 -21.44 6.69
C GLU A 445 -17.07 -21.07 8.16
N LEU A 446 -16.01 -20.57 8.80
CA LEU A 446 -16.05 -20.14 10.21
C LEU A 446 -16.99 -18.97 10.40
N LEU A 447 -16.95 -17.97 9.53
CA LEU A 447 -17.89 -16.84 9.55
C LEU A 447 -19.33 -17.31 9.36
N ASP A 448 -19.58 -18.20 8.40
CA ASP A 448 -20.93 -18.73 8.12
C ASP A 448 -21.48 -19.51 9.31
N ALA A 449 -20.66 -20.42 9.87
CA ALA A 449 -21.05 -21.24 11.03
C ALA A 449 -21.42 -20.38 12.24
N GLU A 450 -20.64 -19.33 12.52
CA GLU A 450 -20.90 -18.45 13.66
C GLU A 450 -22.13 -17.57 13.45
N LEU A 451 -22.31 -17.01 12.25
CA LEU A 451 -23.52 -16.25 11.90
C LEU A 451 -24.79 -17.09 12.03
N GLN A 452 -24.76 -18.35 11.57
CA GLN A 452 -25.90 -19.27 11.70
C GLN A 452 -26.15 -19.67 13.16
N ALA A 453 -25.10 -20.02 13.90
CA ALA A 453 -25.24 -20.41 15.32
C ALA A 453 -25.81 -19.27 16.19
N ALA A 454 -25.45 -18.04 15.91
CA ALA A 454 -25.96 -16.85 16.59
C ALA A 454 -27.33 -16.36 16.06
N GLY A 455 -27.86 -16.99 14.98
CA GLY A 455 -29.11 -16.55 14.35
C GLY A 455 -29.04 -15.18 13.64
N LEU A 456 -27.82 -14.74 13.31
CA LEU A 456 -27.54 -13.42 12.73
C LEU A 456 -27.67 -13.38 11.21
N GLY A 457 -27.44 -14.52 10.56
CA GLY A 457 -27.47 -14.63 9.10
C GLY A 457 -26.85 -15.93 8.62
N ARG A 458 -26.56 -15.97 7.33
CA ARG A 458 -25.84 -17.06 6.67
C ARG A 458 -25.10 -16.56 5.44
N LEU A 459 -24.16 -17.35 4.94
CA LEU A 459 -23.56 -17.14 3.63
C LEU A 459 -24.29 -17.96 2.57
N GLU A 460 -24.41 -17.38 1.39
CA GLU A 460 -24.87 -18.06 0.19
C GLU A 460 -23.75 -18.01 -0.85
N TYR A 461 -23.08 -19.14 -1.03
CA TYR A 461 -21.95 -19.24 -1.96
C TYR A 461 -22.42 -19.08 -3.41
N ARG A 462 -21.58 -18.50 -4.26
CA ARG A 462 -21.89 -18.21 -5.65
C ARG A 462 -21.69 -19.41 -6.59
N ALA A 463 -21.17 -20.51 -6.08
CA ALA A 463 -21.13 -21.80 -6.76
C ALA A 463 -21.91 -22.84 -5.93
N SER A 464 -22.36 -23.90 -6.61
CA SER A 464 -23.24 -24.90 -6.01
C SER A 464 -22.51 -26.00 -5.23
N ASP A 465 -21.20 -26.09 -5.41
CA ASP A 465 -20.34 -27.11 -4.80
C ASP A 465 -18.99 -26.51 -4.40
N GLU A 466 -18.25 -27.23 -3.58
CA GLU A 466 -16.97 -26.81 -3.03
C GLU A 466 -15.91 -26.55 -4.12
N ASP A 467 -15.85 -27.41 -5.14
CA ASP A 467 -14.90 -27.25 -6.24
C ASP A 467 -15.16 -25.95 -7.02
N GLY A 468 -16.44 -25.64 -7.26
CA GLY A 468 -16.84 -24.38 -7.90
C GLY A 468 -16.51 -23.16 -7.05
N VAL A 469 -16.69 -23.22 -5.73
CA VAL A 469 -16.31 -22.13 -4.81
C VAL A 469 -14.79 -21.94 -4.81
N ARG A 470 -14.02 -23.02 -4.76
CA ARG A 470 -12.55 -23.00 -4.87
C ARG A 470 -12.09 -22.42 -6.21
N ALA A 471 -12.72 -22.83 -7.32
CA ALA A 471 -12.42 -22.27 -8.64
C ALA A 471 -12.66 -20.77 -8.71
N LEU A 472 -13.75 -20.26 -8.11
CA LEU A 472 -14.03 -18.82 -8.01
C LEU A 472 -12.99 -18.08 -7.17
N ALA A 473 -12.52 -18.66 -6.06
CA ALA A 473 -11.47 -18.09 -5.24
C ALA A 473 -10.16 -17.96 -6.03
N TRP A 474 -9.79 -19.00 -6.77
CA TRP A 474 -8.64 -18.99 -7.68
C TRP A 474 -8.78 -17.98 -8.82
N GLU A 475 -9.96 -17.86 -9.44
CA GLU A 475 -10.20 -16.86 -10.50
C GLU A 475 -9.99 -15.43 -9.99
N GLN A 476 -10.36 -15.17 -8.73
CA GLN A 476 -10.25 -13.84 -8.10
C GLN A 476 -8.89 -13.59 -7.43
N ALA A 477 -8.01 -14.60 -7.32
CA ALA A 477 -6.68 -14.47 -6.74
C ALA A 477 -5.76 -13.68 -7.68
N THR A 478 -5.82 -12.36 -7.57
CA THR A 478 -5.04 -11.40 -8.36
C THR A 478 -4.74 -10.15 -7.55
N ASP A 479 -3.52 -9.64 -7.64
CA ASP A 479 -3.12 -8.34 -7.07
C ASP A 479 -2.15 -7.61 -8.03
N GLY A 480 -1.19 -6.88 -7.53
CA GLY A 480 -0.23 -6.01 -8.21
C GLY A 480 -0.34 -4.57 -7.73
N PHE A 481 -1.35 -4.26 -6.89
CA PHE A 481 -1.51 -2.95 -6.24
C PHE A 481 -0.71 -2.85 -4.93
N HIS A 482 -0.39 -3.99 -4.31
CA HIS A 482 0.38 -4.08 -3.08
C HIS A 482 1.69 -4.84 -3.34
N SER A 483 2.82 -4.13 -3.30
CA SER A 483 4.15 -4.73 -3.50
C SER A 483 4.80 -4.96 -2.14
N ILE A 484 4.58 -6.14 -1.55
CA ILE A 484 5.00 -6.54 -0.21
C ILE A 484 6.12 -7.57 -0.32
N GLY A 485 7.10 -7.54 0.60
CA GLY A 485 8.05 -8.63 0.84
C GLY A 485 9.32 -8.65 0.00
N THR A 486 9.37 -8.00 -1.16
CA THR A 486 10.50 -8.12 -2.10
C THR A 486 11.84 -7.55 -1.60
N THR A 487 11.80 -6.75 -0.53
CA THR A 487 12.97 -6.27 0.23
C THR A 487 12.73 -6.45 1.74
N ARG A 488 12.09 -7.57 2.12
CA ARG A 488 11.62 -7.84 3.47
C ARG A 488 12.67 -7.58 4.54
N MET A 489 12.22 -7.09 5.69
CA MET A 489 13.08 -6.95 6.85
C MET A 489 13.27 -8.29 7.57
N SER A 490 14.45 -8.47 8.16
CA SER A 490 14.80 -9.62 9.00
C SER A 490 15.93 -9.25 9.97
N ALA A 491 16.05 -9.97 11.07
CA ALA A 491 17.21 -9.88 11.95
C ALA A 491 18.51 -10.39 11.29
N ARG A 492 18.39 -11.19 10.23
CA ARG A 492 19.51 -11.88 9.57
C ARG A 492 19.62 -11.49 8.09
N PRO A 493 20.84 -11.22 7.57
CA PRO A 493 21.05 -10.80 6.19
C PRO A 493 20.79 -11.90 5.14
N ASP A 494 20.76 -13.17 5.54
CA ASP A 494 20.41 -14.31 4.67
C ASP A 494 18.88 -14.54 4.57
N GLU A 495 18.10 -13.89 5.42
CA GLU A 495 16.64 -14.03 5.47
C GLU A 495 15.86 -12.78 5.04
N GLY A 496 16.54 -11.63 5.00
CA GLY A 496 15.96 -10.37 4.57
C GLY A 496 16.97 -9.40 4.00
N VAL A 497 16.49 -8.34 3.38
CA VAL A 497 17.31 -7.30 2.72
C VAL A 497 17.62 -6.16 3.68
N ALA A 498 16.74 -5.88 4.63
CA ALA A 498 16.88 -4.80 5.59
C ALA A 498 16.72 -5.30 7.03
N ASP A 499 17.31 -4.56 7.97
CA ASP A 499 17.15 -4.81 9.41
C ASP A 499 15.85 -4.16 9.97
N GLY A 500 15.65 -4.30 11.29
CA GLY A 500 14.49 -3.74 11.98
C GLY A 500 14.44 -2.20 12.00
N ASP A 501 15.54 -1.52 11.70
CA ASP A 501 15.61 -0.06 11.53
C ASP A 501 15.49 0.38 10.07
N CYS A 502 15.04 -0.55 9.20
CA CYS A 502 14.88 -0.35 7.76
C CYS A 502 16.20 -0.11 7.01
N ARG A 503 17.35 -0.34 7.63
CA ARG A 503 18.68 -0.20 7.03
C ARG A 503 19.01 -1.46 6.23
N VAL A 504 19.52 -1.27 5.02
CA VAL A 504 19.97 -2.38 4.16
C VAL A 504 21.16 -3.10 4.81
N HIS A 505 21.04 -4.42 4.94
CA HIS A 505 22.10 -5.24 5.52
C HIS A 505 23.43 -5.07 4.77
N GLY A 506 24.50 -4.81 5.53
CA GLY A 506 25.84 -4.63 4.98
C GLY A 506 26.11 -3.26 4.34
N VAL A 507 25.14 -2.32 4.36
CA VAL A 507 25.31 -0.97 3.83
C VAL A 507 24.96 0.07 4.91
N ALA A 508 25.95 0.81 5.38
CA ALA A 508 25.84 1.61 6.61
C ALA A 508 24.82 2.77 6.53
N ASN A 509 24.64 3.38 5.36
CA ASN A 509 23.87 4.62 5.17
C ASN A 509 22.74 4.49 4.14
N LEU A 510 22.34 3.26 3.75
CA LEU A 510 21.23 3.00 2.84
C LEU A 510 20.04 2.42 3.60
N TYR A 511 18.88 3.01 3.38
CA TYR A 511 17.62 2.62 4.03
C TYR A 511 16.51 2.43 3.00
N ILE A 512 15.51 1.65 3.36
CA ILE A 512 14.30 1.44 2.54
C ILE A 512 13.08 1.94 3.31
N ALA A 513 12.20 2.67 2.62
CA ALA A 513 10.90 3.10 3.12
C ALA A 513 9.81 2.70 2.12
N SER A 514 9.33 1.47 2.24
CA SER A 514 8.41 0.87 1.28
C SER A 514 7.61 -0.27 1.91
N THR A 515 6.46 -0.59 1.33
CA THR A 515 5.68 -1.80 1.68
C THR A 515 6.45 -3.09 1.44
N SER A 516 7.46 -3.07 0.58
CA SER A 516 8.32 -4.23 0.30
C SER A 516 9.15 -4.70 1.49
N LEU A 517 9.25 -3.89 2.57
CA LEU A 517 9.92 -4.27 3.83
C LEU A 517 9.14 -5.30 4.65
N LEU A 518 7.80 -5.36 4.50
CA LEU A 518 6.95 -6.16 5.38
C LEU A 518 7.19 -7.66 5.18
N PRO A 519 7.49 -8.43 6.25
CA PRO A 519 7.70 -9.88 6.18
C PRO A 519 6.44 -10.68 5.87
N THR A 520 5.26 -10.18 6.28
CA THR A 520 3.94 -10.76 6.01
C THR A 520 3.02 -9.70 5.41
N SER A 521 1.98 -10.11 4.69
CA SER A 521 1.06 -9.16 4.06
C SER A 521 -0.06 -8.69 4.99
N ALA A 522 -0.39 -9.47 6.02
CA ALA A 522 -1.60 -9.26 6.83
C ALA A 522 -2.88 -9.17 5.96
N GLU A 523 -4.01 -8.77 6.53
CA GLU A 523 -5.23 -8.45 5.77
C GLU A 523 -5.36 -6.95 5.44
N ALA A 524 -4.36 -6.16 5.85
CA ALA A 524 -4.42 -4.70 5.83
C ALA A 524 -3.86 -4.11 4.54
N ASN A 525 -4.48 -3.02 4.05
CA ASN A 525 -3.83 -2.22 3.01
C ASN A 525 -2.53 -1.62 3.55
N PRO A 526 -1.34 -1.96 3.01
CA PRO A 526 -0.07 -1.78 3.70
C PRO A 526 0.44 -0.34 3.75
N THR A 527 -0.14 0.59 2.96
CA THR A 527 0.39 1.95 2.78
C THR A 527 0.40 2.77 4.07
N PHE A 528 -0.64 2.66 4.91
CA PHE A 528 -0.71 3.40 6.17
C PHE A 528 0.40 2.94 7.13
N PHE A 529 0.54 1.63 7.29
CA PHE A 529 1.57 1.07 8.17
C PHE A 529 2.99 1.37 7.66
N ALA A 530 3.23 1.29 6.36
CA ALA A 530 4.50 1.70 5.76
C ALA A 530 4.81 3.18 5.96
N ALA A 531 3.79 4.06 5.98
CA ALA A 531 3.98 5.46 6.33
C ALA A 531 4.36 5.63 7.82
N ALA A 532 3.81 4.84 8.73
CA ALA A 532 4.21 4.85 10.14
C ALA A 532 5.66 4.34 10.34
N LEU A 533 6.06 3.28 9.64
CA LEU A 533 7.46 2.84 9.60
C LEU A 533 8.40 3.93 9.07
N ALA A 534 7.97 4.68 8.05
CA ALA A 534 8.74 5.79 7.50
C ALA A 534 8.89 6.95 8.49
N VAL A 535 7.84 7.25 9.27
CA VAL A 535 7.91 8.22 10.38
C VAL A 535 8.90 7.75 11.44
N ARG A 536 8.81 6.47 11.87
CA ARG A 536 9.80 5.87 12.80
C ARG A 536 11.23 6.01 12.28
N LEU A 537 11.45 5.68 11.00
CA LEU A 537 12.76 5.81 10.35
C LEU A 537 13.26 7.26 10.36
N ALA A 538 12.42 8.24 10.08
CA ALA A 538 12.80 9.65 10.11
C ALA A 538 13.31 10.08 11.49
N HIS A 539 12.64 9.68 12.57
CA HIS A 539 13.08 9.94 13.94
C HIS A 539 14.38 9.20 14.26
N HIS A 540 14.54 7.94 13.80
CA HIS A 540 15.79 7.18 13.95
C HIS A 540 16.97 7.92 13.29
N LEU A 541 16.84 8.35 12.04
CA LEU A 541 17.88 9.08 11.31
C LEU A 541 18.23 10.40 11.97
N SER A 542 17.23 11.18 12.39
CA SER A 542 17.45 12.46 13.08
C SER A 542 18.13 12.30 14.44
N ALA A 543 17.83 11.22 15.17
CA ALA A 543 18.51 10.92 16.43
C ALA A 543 19.98 10.50 16.21
N HIS A 544 20.25 9.75 15.14
CA HIS A 544 21.61 9.34 14.77
C HIS A 544 22.47 10.55 14.39
N ALA A 545 21.98 11.45 13.56
CA ALA A 545 22.67 12.67 13.16
C ALA A 545 23.06 13.53 14.37
N ARG A 546 22.13 13.74 15.32
CA ARG A 546 22.39 14.48 16.57
C ARG A 546 23.46 13.83 17.45
N ARG A 547 23.57 12.51 17.47
CA ARG A 547 24.63 11.79 18.22
C ARG A 547 26.00 12.00 17.59
N THR A 548 26.09 11.87 16.27
CA THR A 548 27.35 12.06 15.52
C THR A 548 27.89 13.49 15.66
N GLU A 549 27.01 14.51 15.62
CA GLU A 549 27.40 15.90 15.86
C GLU A 549 27.93 16.13 17.29
N ARG A 550 27.36 15.47 18.29
CA ARG A 550 27.82 15.57 19.69
C ARG A 550 29.18 14.94 19.91
N THR A 551 29.40 13.73 19.36
CA THR A 551 30.70 13.06 19.46
C THR A 551 31.80 13.83 18.71
N GLY A 552 31.52 14.32 17.50
CA GLY A 552 32.46 15.14 16.74
C GLY A 552 32.83 16.47 17.42
N ARG A 553 31.90 17.06 18.20
CA ARG A 553 32.19 18.27 19.01
C ARG A 553 33.00 17.96 20.26
N SER A 554 32.81 16.82 20.93
CA SER A 554 33.61 16.40 22.06
C SER A 554 35.08 16.13 21.66
N ASP A 555 35.26 15.41 20.54
CA ASP A 555 36.59 15.10 20.01
C ASP A 555 37.33 16.37 19.53
N SER A 556 36.63 17.34 19.00
CA SER A 556 37.24 18.62 18.58
C SER A 556 37.58 19.52 19.78
N ALA A 557 36.80 19.48 20.86
CA ALA A 557 37.07 20.19 22.10
C ALA A 557 38.31 19.60 22.83
N GLU A 558 38.39 18.24 22.94
CA GLU A 558 39.53 17.57 23.53
C GLU A 558 40.83 17.80 22.74
N ARG A 559 40.76 17.84 21.40
CA ARG A 559 41.92 18.19 20.57
C ARG A 559 42.34 19.65 20.71
N SER A 560 41.41 20.58 20.90
CA SER A 560 41.69 21.99 21.15
C SER A 560 42.37 22.19 22.50
N ASP A 561 41.91 21.48 23.54
CA ASP A 561 42.50 21.54 24.88
C ASP A 561 43.89 20.89 24.94
N ALA A 562 44.08 19.78 24.17
CA ALA A 562 45.39 19.14 24.06
C ALA A 562 46.43 19.97 23.30
N VAL A 563 46.03 20.78 22.34
CA VAL A 563 46.90 21.72 21.61
C VAL A 563 47.24 22.94 22.47
N GLY A 564 46.28 23.42 23.31
CA GLY A 564 46.50 24.50 24.26
C GLY A 564 47.49 24.12 25.39
N ALA A 565 47.41 22.87 25.86
CA ALA A 565 48.29 22.37 26.93
C ALA A 565 49.73 22.03 26.48
N ALA A 566 50.02 22.00 25.16
CA ALA A 566 51.35 21.79 24.59
C ALA A 566 52.09 23.10 24.22
N ALA A 567 51.45 24.24 24.44
CA ALA A 567 51.97 25.57 24.10
C ALA A 567 52.38 26.42 25.32
N ASP A 568 52.15 25.91 26.54
CA ASP A 568 52.70 26.42 27.81
C ASP A 568 53.86 25.51 28.30
#